data_d6b755bae9d3e522f7d10ece59bc2dfa
#
_entry.id   d6b755bae9d3e522f7d10ece59bc2dfa
#
_cell.length_a   1.000
_cell.length_b   1.000
_cell.length_c   1.000
_cell.angle_alpha   90.00
_cell.angle_beta   90.00
_cell.angle_gamma   90.00
#
_symmetry.space_group_name_H-M   'P 1'
#
loop_
_entity.id
_entity.type
_entity.pdbx_description
1 polymer ?
#
loop_
_entity_poly.entity_id
_entity_poly.type
_entity_poly.pdbx_seq_one_letter_code
_entity_poly.pdbx_strand_id
1 'polypeptide(L)'
;MPEIDLAALSRTVLLSTFVLTFLFGAVLQRTHFCTMGAVSDVVNMGDWTRARMWGLAIGVAMIGTGVLAWSGAVDPTKTIYAASKLGWLSALAGGLMFGFGMVLASGCGSKTLVRIGAGNLKSLVVFVFLGLSAYMTLRGLFGVVRVNTVDAVAVTLPTTQDLPSVLAQGTGMGRGVLQLGLGLLLGGVLVVWALAGRGFRSFDNLLGGIGVGLIIVAMWYVSGHLGYVAEDPNTLEELFMSTNSGRMESLSFVAPYAYTLDWLMMFSDKSKVLTIGIVSVFGVIAGAAVYALATRTFRWEGFGNAEDVANHMVGGILMGAGGVTALGCTVGQGLSGVSTLAIGSFIALAGILLGAVLAFRYQMWRLERMV
;
A
#
# COMPACT_ATOMS: atom_id res chain seq x y z
N MET A 1 -33.94 12.54 11.53
CA MET A 1 -32.94 11.47 11.41
C MET A 1 -32.21 11.39 12.74
N PRO A 2 -31.84 10.23 13.27
CA PRO A 2 -31.03 10.18 14.47
C PRO A 2 -29.76 10.98 14.21
N GLU A 3 -29.40 11.85 15.11
CA GLU A 3 -28.16 12.63 15.07
C GLU A 3 -26.98 11.65 15.05
N ILE A 4 -26.24 11.60 13.94
CA ILE A 4 -25.10 10.71 13.81
C ILE A 4 -23.99 11.24 14.72
N ASP A 5 -23.66 10.51 15.78
CA ASP A 5 -22.49 10.84 16.61
C ASP A 5 -21.20 10.57 15.82
N LEU A 6 -20.70 11.61 15.14
CA LEU A 6 -19.49 11.56 14.34
C LEU A 6 -18.26 11.17 15.18
N ALA A 7 -18.23 11.51 16.47
CA ALA A 7 -17.13 11.15 17.35
C ALA A 7 -17.13 9.64 17.67
N ALA A 8 -18.29 9.06 17.94
CA ALA A 8 -18.43 7.61 18.14
C ALA A 8 -18.12 6.85 16.86
N LEU A 9 -18.55 7.35 15.70
CA LEU A 9 -18.25 6.75 14.40
C LEU A 9 -16.75 6.77 14.12
N SER A 10 -16.08 7.92 14.32
CA SER A 10 -14.62 8.05 14.17
C SER A 10 -13.86 7.04 15.05
N ARG A 11 -14.26 6.90 16.33
CA ARG A 11 -13.64 5.91 17.22
C ARG A 11 -13.81 4.49 16.71
N THR A 12 -14.98 4.14 16.20
CA THR A 12 -15.26 2.81 15.64
C THR A 12 -14.38 2.52 14.43
N VAL A 13 -14.25 3.48 13.50
CA VAL A 13 -13.38 3.38 12.31
C VAL A 13 -11.93 3.21 12.73
N LEU A 14 -11.43 4.05 13.65
CA LEU A 14 -10.03 3.99 14.10
C LEU A 14 -9.71 2.70 14.88
N LEU A 15 -10.62 2.23 15.74
CA LEU A 15 -10.44 0.96 16.47
C LEU A 15 -10.45 -0.23 15.50
N SER A 16 -11.39 -0.27 14.55
CA SER A 16 -11.43 -1.31 13.51
C SER A 16 -10.15 -1.32 12.68
N THR A 17 -9.67 -0.13 12.30
CA THR A 17 -8.40 0.04 11.59
C THR A 17 -7.23 -0.47 12.41
N PHE A 18 -7.15 -0.14 13.70
CA PHE A 18 -6.08 -0.62 14.57
C PHE A 18 -6.06 -2.14 14.67
N VAL A 19 -7.22 -2.78 14.90
CA VAL A 19 -7.32 -4.23 14.99
C VAL A 19 -6.89 -4.91 13.68
N LEU A 20 -7.40 -4.44 12.54
CA LEU A 20 -7.04 -5.00 11.24
C LEU A 20 -5.56 -4.83 10.92
N THR A 21 -4.98 -3.68 11.23
CA THR A 21 -3.56 -3.42 10.95
C THR A 21 -2.64 -4.09 11.97
N PHE A 22 -3.08 -4.31 13.20
CA PHE A 22 -2.40 -5.16 14.17
C PHE A 22 -2.31 -6.61 13.66
N LEU A 23 -3.43 -7.17 13.20
CA LEU A 23 -3.45 -8.50 12.58
C LEU A 23 -2.57 -8.55 11.32
N PHE A 24 -2.62 -7.52 10.50
CA PHE A 24 -1.76 -7.38 9.32
C PHE A 24 -0.28 -7.43 9.70
N GLY A 25 0.16 -6.67 10.71
CA GLY A 25 1.54 -6.67 11.20
C GLY A 25 1.99 -8.05 11.71
N ALA A 26 1.15 -8.72 12.49
CA ALA A 26 1.41 -10.08 12.99
C ALA A 26 1.51 -11.11 11.85
N VAL A 27 0.59 -11.06 10.88
CA VAL A 27 0.61 -11.94 9.68
C VAL A 27 1.87 -11.71 8.85
N LEU A 28 2.23 -10.45 8.57
CA LEU A 28 3.44 -10.10 7.82
C LEU A 28 4.73 -10.58 8.52
N GLN A 29 4.78 -10.46 9.85
CA GLN A 29 5.93 -10.92 10.63
C GLN A 29 6.04 -12.45 10.59
N ARG A 30 4.93 -13.17 10.74
CA ARG A 30 4.89 -14.64 10.72
C ARG A 30 5.25 -15.21 9.35
N THR A 31 4.61 -14.69 8.30
CA THR A 31 4.70 -15.27 6.95
C THR A 31 5.87 -14.76 6.13
N HIS A 32 6.62 -13.80 6.65
CA HIS A 32 7.68 -13.09 5.93
C HIS A 32 7.21 -12.51 4.59
N PHE A 33 5.93 -12.13 4.51
CA PHE A 33 5.34 -11.50 3.33
C PHE A 33 6.09 -10.21 2.98
N CYS A 34 6.71 -10.15 1.81
CA CYS A 34 7.57 -9.04 1.40
C CYS A 34 7.72 -8.98 -0.12
N THR A 35 7.44 -7.82 -0.72
CA THR A 35 7.57 -7.61 -2.18
C THR A 35 9.03 -7.69 -2.63
N MET A 36 9.92 -6.99 -1.92
CA MET A 36 11.34 -6.99 -2.23
C MET A 36 11.90 -8.42 -2.16
N GLY A 37 11.54 -9.17 -1.10
CA GLY A 37 11.92 -10.57 -0.99
C GLY A 37 11.34 -11.43 -2.12
N ALA A 38 10.10 -11.21 -2.55
CA ALA A 38 9.51 -11.94 -3.68
C ALA A 38 10.27 -11.69 -5.00
N VAL A 39 10.64 -10.43 -5.28
CA VAL A 39 11.44 -10.11 -6.46
C VAL A 39 12.86 -10.70 -6.36
N SER A 40 13.48 -10.60 -5.17
CA SER A 40 14.80 -11.19 -4.92
C SER A 40 14.84 -12.69 -5.15
N ASP A 41 13.84 -13.42 -4.60
CA ASP A 41 13.76 -14.87 -4.75
C ASP A 41 13.62 -15.30 -6.21
N VAL A 42 12.77 -14.60 -6.97
CA VAL A 42 12.58 -14.88 -8.40
C VAL A 42 13.85 -14.57 -9.21
N VAL A 43 14.48 -13.41 -8.97
CA VAL A 43 15.61 -12.94 -9.78
C VAL A 43 16.90 -13.72 -9.47
N ASN A 44 17.15 -14.00 -8.18
CA ASN A 44 18.42 -14.58 -7.73
C ASN A 44 18.38 -16.10 -7.55
N MET A 45 17.21 -16.68 -7.21
CA MET A 45 17.06 -18.09 -6.88
C MET A 45 16.08 -18.85 -7.77
N GLY A 46 15.26 -18.14 -8.60
CA GLY A 46 14.21 -18.78 -9.39
C GLY A 46 13.04 -19.31 -8.55
N ASP A 47 12.94 -18.92 -7.26
CA ASP A 47 11.86 -19.34 -6.37
C ASP A 47 10.66 -18.40 -6.45
N TRP A 48 9.52 -18.93 -6.85
CA TRP A 48 8.28 -18.21 -7.03
C TRP A 48 7.33 -18.24 -5.81
N THR A 49 7.74 -18.85 -4.71
CA THR A 49 6.86 -19.07 -3.55
C THR A 49 6.30 -17.77 -2.99
N ARG A 50 7.15 -16.77 -2.71
CA ARG A 50 6.69 -15.45 -2.23
C ARG A 50 5.94 -14.66 -3.30
N ALA A 51 6.32 -14.78 -4.57
CA ALA A 51 5.59 -14.15 -5.66
C ALA A 51 4.17 -14.72 -5.80
N ARG A 52 3.98 -16.04 -5.62
CA ARG A 52 2.68 -16.68 -5.56
C ARG A 52 1.86 -16.24 -4.34
N MET A 53 2.49 -16.03 -3.20
CA MET A 53 1.83 -15.47 -2.01
C MET A 53 1.27 -14.07 -2.32
N TRP A 54 2.03 -13.24 -3.03
CA TRP A 54 1.59 -11.93 -3.53
C TRP A 54 0.43 -12.06 -4.53
N GLY A 55 0.55 -12.95 -5.52
CA GLY A 55 -0.52 -13.23 -6.48
C GLY A 55 -1.81 -13.67 -5.81
N LEU A 56 -1.72 -14.54 -4.79
CA LEU A 56 -2.89 -14.97 -4.00
C LEU A 56 -3.53 -13.79 -3.25
N ALA A 57 -2.71 -12.91 -2.63
CA ALA A 57 -3.22 -11.74 -1.91
C ALA A 57 -3.92 -10.75 -2.85
N ILE A 58 -3.33 -10.47 -4.02
CA ILE A 58 -3.92 -9.62 -5.05
C ILE A 58 -5.25 -10.24 -5.55
N GLY A 59 -5.26 -11.54 -5.85
CA GLY A 59 -6.44 -12.24 -6.34
C GLY A 59 -7.61 -12.19 -5.34
N VAL A 60 -7.33 -12.48 -4.07
CA VAL A 60 -8.33 -12.39 -2.98
C VAL A 60 -8.83 -10.95 -2.81
N ALA A 61 -7.94 -9.96 -2.85
CA ALA A 61 -8.33 -8.55 -2.73
C ALA A 61 -9.19 -8.09 -3.92
N MET A 62 -8.87 -8.49 -5.16
CA MET A 62 -9.67 -8.18 -6.37
C MET A 62 -11.08 -8.78 -6.28
N ILE A 63 -11.17 -10.06 -5.94
CA ILE A 63 -12.46 -10.76 -5.82
C ILE A 63 -13.28 -10.12 -4.70
N GLY A 64 -12.70 -9.92 -3.52
CA GLY A 64 -13.40 -9.36 -2.37
C GLY A 64 -13.87 -7.92 -2.61
N THR A 65 -13.04 -7.06 -3.22
CA THR A 65 -13.44 -5.69 -3.60
C THR A 65 -14.53 -5.72 -4.67
N GLY A 66 -14.46 -6.67 -5.62
CA GLY A 66 -15.51 -6.91 -6.62
C GLY A 66 -16.86 -7.27 -6.00
N VAL A 67 -16.86 -8.16 -4.99
CA VAL A 67 -18.06 -8.53 -4.23
C VAL A 67 -18.63 -7.33 -3.47
N LEU A 68 -17.79 -6.54 -2.79
CA LEU A 68 -18.24 -5.35 -2.07
C LEU A 68 -18.84 -4.30 -3.03
N ALA A 69 -18.26 -4.11 -4.20
CA ALA A 69 -18.77 -3.17 -5.20
C ALA A 69 -20.08 -3.66 -5.83
N TRP A 70 -20.20 -4.97 -6.10
CA TRP A 70 -21.42 -5.56 -6.65
C TRP A 70 -22.58 -5.51 -5.65
N SER A 71 -22.32 -5.75 -4.37
CA SER A 71 -23.32 -5.66 -3.30
C SER A 71 -23.74 -4.21 -2.98
N GLY A 72 -23.08 -3.21 -3.56
CA GLY A 72 -23.31 -1.80 -3.25
C GLY A 72 -22.78 -1.35 -1.88
N ALA A 73 -22.01 -2.22 -1.18
CA ALA A 73 -21.45 -1.87 0.12
C ALA A 73 -20.35 -0.82 0.02
N VAL A 74 -19.60 -0.77 -1.09
CA VAL A 74 -18.57 0.24 -1.35
C VAL A 74 -18.63 0.71 -2.81
N ASP A 75 -18.19 1.93 -3.06
CA ASP A 75 -18.06 2.49 -4.41
C ASP A 75 -16.57 2.76 -4.74
N PRO A 76 -15.90 1.88 -5.52
CA PRO A 76 -14.50 2.07 -5.88
C PRO A 76 -14.20 3.36 -6.67
N THR A 77 -15.20 4.06 -7.23
CA THR A 77 -15.00 5.38 -7.87
C THR A 77 -14.66 6.48 -6.88
N LYS A 78 -15.00 6.28 -5.61
CA LYS A 78 -14.74 7.23 -4.53
C LYS A 78 -13.36 7.07 -3.90
N THR A 79 -12.47 6.26 -4.52
CA THR A 79 -11.08 6.09 -4.09
C THR A 79 -10.15 7.11 -4.72
N ILE A 80 -8.95 7.27 -4.13
CA ILE A 80 -7.86 8.08 -4.72
C ILE A 80 -7.36 7.50 -6.06
N TYR A 81 -7.58 6.21 -6.30
CA TYR A 81 -7.13 5.50 -7.51
C TYR A 81 -8.08 5.71 -8.70
N ALA A 82 -9.29 6.22 -8.49
CA ALA A 82 -10.34 6.33 -9.50
C ALA A 82 -10.41 7.72 -10.18
N ALA A 83 -9.37 8.55 -10.08
CA ALA A 83 -9.35 9.85 -10.75
C ALA A 83 -9.49 9.69 -12.29
N SER A 84 -10.15 10.63 -12.98
CA SER A 84 -10.25 10.64 -14.45
C SER A 84 -8.93 10.97 -15.14
N LYS A 85 -8.01 11.64 -14.44
CA LYS A 85 -6.67 11.97 -14.93
C LYS A 85 -5.71 10.82 -14.64
N LEU A 86 -5.32 10.08 -15.69
CA LEU A 86 -4.32 9.01 -15.62
C LEU A 86 -2.92 9.60 -15.75
N GLY A 87 -2.20 9.77 -14.65
CA GLY A 87 -0.79 10.17 -14.59
C GLY A 87 0.13 8.97 -14.85
N TRP A 88 0.15 8.46 -16.07
CA TRP A 88 0.90 7.24 -16.39
C TRP A 88 2.41 7.39 -16.16
N LEU A 89 2.96 8.59 -16.46
CA LEU A 89 4.39 8.85 -16.26
C LEU A 89 4.72 8.94 -14.77
N SER A 90 3.87 9.59 -13.97
CA SER A 90 4.01 9.65 -12.51
C SER A 90 3.93 8.26 -11.89
N ALA A 91 2.98 7.43 -12.34
CA ALA A 91 2.83 6.07 -11.88
C ALA A 91 4.07 5.20 -12.19
N LEU A 92 4.60 5.30 -13.43
CA LEU A 92 5.76 4.54 -13.86
C LEU A 92 7.05 5.04 -13.19
N ALA A 93 7.34 6.34 -13.28
CA ALA A 93 8.58 6.93 -12.73
C ALA A 93 8.61 6.83 -11.21
N GLY A 94 7.50 7.16 -10.54
CA GLY A 94 7.38 7.00 -9.09
C GLY A 94 7.51 5.54 -8.66
N GLY A 95 6.91 4.61 -9.42
CA GLY A 95 7.06 3.18 -9.20
C GLY A 95 8.52 2.70 -9.33
N LEU A 96 9.23 3.12 -10.39
CA LEU A 96 10.64 2.80 -10.58
C LEU A 96 11.51 3.30 -9.43
N MET A 97 11.32 4.56 -9.00
CA MET A 97 12.05 5.14 -7.87
C MET A 97 11.76 4.38 -6.57
N PHE A 98 10.49 4.07 -6.30
CA PHE A 98 10.09 3.31 -5.12
C PHE A 98 10.70 1.91 -5.12
N GLY A 99 10.61 1.20 -6.25
CA GLY A 99 11.15 -0.15 -6.41
C GLY A 99 12.66 -0.21 -6.22
N PHE A 100 13.39 0.76 -6.78
CA PHE A 100 14.84 0.86 -6.60
C PHE A 100 15.18 1.17 -5.13
N GLY A 101 14.49 2.13 -4.53
CA GLY A 101 14.69 2.53 -3.13
C GLY A 101 14.43 1.40 -2.14
N MET A 102 13.40 0.56 -2.36
CA MET A 102 13.09 -0.54 -1.44
C MET A 102 14.16 -1.64 -1.41
N VAL A 103 14.92 -1.81 -2.48
CA VAL A 103 16.06 -2.75 -2.50
C VAL A 103 17.23 -2.18 -1.73
N LEU A 104 17.55 -0.89 -1.90
CA LEU A 104 18.60 -0.21 -1.13
C LEU A 104 18.29 -0.19 0.38
N ALA A 105 17.03 0.05 0.74
CA ALA A 105 16.56 0.07 2.14
C ALA A 105 16.29 -1.33 2.70
N SER A 106 16.56 -2.39 1.94
CA SER A 106 16.32 -3.79 2.34
C SER A 106 14.87 -4.11 2.72
N GLY A 107 13.89 -3.35 2.21
CA GLY A 107 12.46 -3.61 2.46
C GLY A 107 11.56 -2.48 1.97
N CYS A 108 10.31 -2.82 1.63
CA CYS A 108 9.27 -1.84 1.29
C CYS A 108 8.69 -1.17 2.54
N GLY A 109 7.80 -0.18 2.38
CA GLY A 109 7.21 0.55 3.50
C GLY A 109 6.57 -0.36 4.57
N SER A 110 5.70 -1.31 4.20
CA SER A 110 5.10 -2.22 5.18
C SER A 110 6.14 -3.09 5.90
N LYS A 111 7.16 -3.60 5.17
CA LYS A 111 8.23 -4.39 5.78
C LYS A 111 9.09 -3.57 6.75
N THR A 112 9.29 -2.29 6.46
CA THR A 112 9.99 -1.36 7.38
C THR A 112 9.26 -1.26 8.72
N LEU A 113 7.92 -1.10 8.73
CA LEU A 113 7.13 -1.07 9.97
C LEU A 113 7.20 -2.39 10.75
N VAL A 114 7.09 -3.51 10.04
CA VAL A 114 7.21 -4.84 10.64
C VAL A 114 8.59 -5.04 11.29
N ARG A 115 9.65 -4.59 10.64
CA ARG A 115 11.03 -4.65 11.17
C ARG A 115 11.23 -3.74 12.37
N ILE A 116 10.63 -2.54 12.38
CA ILE A 116 10.64 -1.67 13.57
C ILE A 116 10.03 -2.41 14.76
N GLY A 117 8.87 -3.05 14.57
CA GLY A 117 8.22 -3.87 15.60
C GLY A 117 9.07 -5.04 16.08
N ALA A 118 9.92 -5.61 15.20
CA ALA A 118 10.83 -6.69 15.54
C ALA A 118 12.20 -6.24 16.13
N GLY A 119 12.41 -4.92 16.34
CA GLY A 119 13.62 -4.36 16.97
C GLY A 119 14.70 -3.87 16.01
N ASN A 120 14.43 -3.74 14.71
CA ASN A 120 15.41 -3.30 13.74
C ASN A 120 15.54 -1.77 13.69
N LEU A 121 16.67 -1.25 14.21
CA LEU A 121 16.94 0.19 14.27
C LEU A 121 17.25 0.81 12.88
N LYS A 122 17.75 0.03 11.92
CA LYS A 122 17.96 0.50 10.53
C LYS A 122 16.63 0.92 9.93
N SER A 123 15.58 0.17 10.19
CA SER A 123 14.23 0.45 9.70
C SER A 123 13.64 1.74 10.31
N LEU A 124 14.06 2.13 11.51
CA LEU A 124 13.66 3.40 12.11
C LEU A 124 14.26 4.59 11.34
N VAL A 125 15.52 4.48 10.91
CA VAL A 125 16.16 5.49 10.04
C VAL A 125 15.43 5.57 8.70
N VAL A 126 15.12 4.43 8.08
CA VAL A 126 14.30 4.40 6.85
C VAL A 126 12.95 5.06 7.07
N PHE A 127 12.30 4.82 8.21
CA PHE A 127 11.01 5.43 8.56
C PHE A 127 11.09 6.96 8.52
N VAL A 128 12.12 7.54 9.14
CA VAL A 128 12.30 9.00 9.20
C VAL A 128 12.56 9.56 7.80
N PHE A 129 13.52 9.01 7.06
CA PHE A 129 13.88 9.52 5.73
C PHE A 129 12.78 9.33 4.69
N LEU A 130 12.06 8.20 4.74
CA LEU A 130 10.90 7.95 3.88
C LEU A 130 9.77 8.94 4.20
N GLY A 131 9.43 9.11 5.48
CA GLY A 131 8.36 10.01 5.89
C GLY A 131 8.67 11.47 5.58
N LEU A 132 9.91 11.93 5.82
CA LEU A 132 10.35 13.29 5.51
C LEU A 132 10.32 13.55 4.01
N SER A 133 10.89 12.64 3.21
CA SER A 133 10.88 12.74 1.74
C SER A 133 9.46 12.68 1.18
N ALA A 134 8.60 11.81 1.73
CA ALA A 134 7.20 11.76 1.36
C ALA A 134 6.48 13.08 1.67
N TYR A 135 6.71 13.68 2.83
CA TYR A 135 6.12 14.97 3.19
C TYR A 135 6.59 16.09 2.27
N MET A 136 7.89 16.14 1.94
CA MET A 136 8.46 17.09 0.97
C MET A 136 7.86 16.91 -0.43
N THR A 137 7.48 15.69 -0.80
CA THR A 137 6.87 15.38 -2.10
C THR A 137 5.36 15.64 -2.11
N LEU A 138 4.69 15.54 -0.97
CA LEU A 138 3.27 15.86 -0.85
C LEU A 138 3.02 17.37 -0.83
N ARG A 139 3.79 18.15 -0.05
CA ARG A 139 3.50 19.55 0.26
C ARG A 139 4.71 20.49 0.14
N GLY A 140 5.90 19.95 -0.12
CA GLY A 140 7.14 20.72 -0.15
C GLY A 140 7.74 20.89 -1.56
N LEU A 141 9.05 21.14 -1.60
CA LEU A 141 9.80 21.42 -2.81
C LEU A 141 9.67 20.33 -3.88
N PHE A 142 9.77 19.07 -3.49
CA PHE A 142 9.62 17.95 -4.43
C PHE A 142 8.21 17.85 -5.00
N GLY A 143 7.19 18.34 -4.28
CA GLY A 143 5.83 18.46 -4.79
C GLY A 143 5.74 19.41 -5.98
N VAL A 144 6.41 20.57 -5.89
CA VAL A 144 6.48 21.55 -6.98
C VAL A 144 7.17 20.95 -8.21
N VAL A 145 8.30 20.28 -8.01
CA VAL A 145 9.01 19.59 -9.11
C VAL A 145 8.14 18.54 -9.75
N ARG A 146 7.50 17.67 -8.96
CA ARG A 146 6.63 16.61 -9.45
C ARG A 146 5.49 17.15 -10.31
N VAL A 147 4.76 18.15 -9.81
CA VAL A 147 3.58 18.73 -10.50
C VAL A 147 3.96 19.36 -11.83
N ASN A 148 5.12 20.04 -11.89
CA ASN A 148 5.59 20.70 -13.10
C ASN A 148 6.31 19.77 -14.10
N THR A 149 6.59 18.53 -13.72
CA THR A 149 7.30 17.57 -14.57
C THR A 149 6.43 16.33 -14.86
N VAL A 150 6.49 15.34 -14.01
CA VAL A 150 5.87 14.02 -14.26
C VAL A 150 4.34 14.04 -14.21
N ASP A 151 3.73 14.87 -13.34
CA ASP A 151 2.27 14.96 -13.24
C ASP A 151 1.67 15.78 -14.40
N ALA A 152 2.48 16.57 -15.10
CA ALA A 152 2.04 17.29 -16.31
C ALA A 152 1.76 16.33 -17.47
N VAL A 153 2.43 15.17 -17.49
CA VAL A 153 2.26 14.16 -18.55
C VAL A 153 1.19 13.16 -18.12
N ALA A 154 -0.04 13.46 -18.46
CA ALA A 154 -1.18 12.64 -18.11
C ALA A 154 -2.19 12.56 -19.25
N VAL A 155 -3.02 11.52 -19.25
CA VAL A 155 -4.14 11.35 -20.17
C VAL A 155 -5.43 11.51 -19.39
N THR A 156 -6.30 12.42 -19.86
CA THR A 156 -7.63 12.57 -19.26
C THR A 156 -8.60 11.61 -19.95
N LEU A 157 -9.19 10.73 -19.18
CA LEU A 157 -10.19 9.79 -19.64
C LEU A 157 -11.60 10.41 -19.50
N PRO A 158 -12.57 10.02 -20.33
CA PRO A 158 -13.97 10.48 -20.21
C PRO A 158 -14.67 9.90 -18.97
N THR A 159 -14.11 8.83 -18.39
CA THR A 159 -14.57 8.16 -17.16
C THR A 159 -13.46 8.14 -16.11
N THR A 160 -13.72 7.52 -14.98
CA THR A 160 -12.67 7.14 -14.02
C THR A 160 -11.72 6.11 -14.64
N GLN A 161 -10.45 6.10 -14.18
CA GLN A 161 -9.38 5.27 -14.77
C GLN A 161 -9.42 3.78 -14.38
N ASP A 162 -10.52 3.28 -13.87
CA ASP A 162 -10.71 1.88 -13.56
C ASP A 162 -11.26 1.11 -14.79
N LEU A 163 -10.77 -0.09 -15.00
CA LEU A 163 -11.18 -0.95 -16.12
C LEU A 163 -12.70 -1.15 -16.21
N PRO A 164 -13.44 -1.38 -15.09
CA PRO A 164 -14.90 -1.49 -15.15
C PRO A 164 -15.60 -0.25 -15.70
N SER A 165 -15.17 0.96 -15.32
CA SER A 165 -15.77 2.20 -15.82
C SER A 165 -15.50 2.43 -17.30
N VAL A 166 -14.27 2.15 -17.75
CA VAL A 166 -13.90 2.25 -19.16
C VAL A 166 -14.68 1.25 -20.03
N LEU A 167 -14.84 0.01 -19.56
CA LEU A 167 -15.59 -1.01 -20.29
C LEU A 167 -17.11 -0.80 -20.24
N ALA A 168 -17.65 -0.27 -19.14
CA ALA A 168 -19.06 0.05 -19.00
C ALA A 168 -19.53 1.05 -20.07
N GLN A 169 -18.68 2.01 -20.41
CA GLN A 169 -18.96 3.00 -21.46
C GLN A 169 -19.13 2.36 -22.84
N GLY A 170 -18.35 1.28 -23.14
CA GLY A 170 -18.42 0.59 -24.44
C GLY A 170 -19.48 -0.51 -24.49
N THR A 171 -19.79 -1.16 -23.36
CA THR A 171 -20.68 -2.35 -23.31
C THR A 171 -22.09 -2.04 -22.83
N GLY A 172 -22.31 -0.89 -22.15
CA GLY A 172 -23.59 -0.56 -21.51
C GLY A 172 -23.92 -1.43 -20.28
N MET A 173 -23.02 -2.31 -19.84
CA MET A 173 -23.20 -3.15 -18.66
C MET A 173 -23.04 -2.35 -17.38
N GLY A 174 -23.76 -2.76 -16.34
CA GLY A 174 -23.64 -2.15 -15.00
C GLY A 174 -22.20 -2.30 -14.46
N ARG A 175 -21.63 -1.18 -13.96
CA ARG A 175 -20.24 -1.13 -13.47
C ARG A 175 -19.94 -2.17 -12.37
N GLY A 176 -20.87 -2.34 -11.40
CA GLY A 176 -20.69 -3.34 -10.34
C GLY A 176 -20.56 -4.78 -10.85
N VAL A 177 -21.32 -5.12 -11.91
CA VAL A 177 -21.23 -6.42 -12.57
C VAL A 177 -19.87 -6.60 -13.27
N LEU A 178 -19.39 -5.56 -13.95
CA LEU A 178 -18.06 -5.57 -14.57
C LEU A 178 -16.94 -5.64 -13.54
N GLN A 179 -17.07 -4.93 -12.42
CA GLN A 179 -16.10 -4.98 -11.31
C GLN A 179 -16.00 -6.39 -10.74
N LEU A 180 -17.13 -7.05 -10.49
CA LEU A 180 -17.15 -8.43 -10.01
C LEU A 180 -16.63 -9.40 -11.08
N GLY A 181 -17.10 -9.28 -12.32
CA GLY A 181 -16.70 -10.18 -13.41
C GLY A 181 -15.20 -10.13 -13.70
N LEU A 182 -14.62 -8.93 -13.81
CA LEU A 182 -13.18 -8.76 -13.99
C LEU A 182 -12.39 -9.17 -12.74
N GLY A 183 -12.90 -8.85 -11.55
CA GLY A 183 -12.32 -9.29 -10.29
C GLY A 183 -12.24 -10.81 -10.17
N LEU A 184 -13.30 -11.52 -10.55
CA LEU A 184 -13.33 -12.99 -10.59
C LEU A 184 -12.40 -13.55 -11.67
N LEU A 185 -12.38 -12.95 -12.86
CA LEU A 185 -11.53 -13.40 -13.95
C LEU A 185 -10.04 -13.21 -13.62
N LEU A 186 -9.61 -11.99 -13.39
CA LEU A 186 -8.20 -11.67 -13.14
C LEU A 186 -7.74 -12.18 -11.78
N GLY A 187 -8.55 -11.97 -10.74
CA GLY A 187 -8.26 -12.47 -9.39
C GLY A 187 -8.28 -14.00 -9.35
N GLY A 188 -9.24 -14.64 -10.03
CA GLY A 188 -9.32 -16.11 -10.13
C GLY A 188 -8.10 -16.73 -10.83
N VAL A 189 -7.63 -16.11 -11.91
CA VAL A 189 -6.39 -16.54 -12.60
C VAL A 189 -5.19 -16.47 -11.63
N LEU A 190 -5.04 -15.38 -10.87
CA LEU A 190 -3.96 -15.25 -9.88
C LEU A 190 -4.07 -16.26 -8.75
N VAL A 191 -5.27 -16.53 -8.24
CA VAL A 191 -5.51 -17.54 -7.20
C VAL A 191 -5.16 -18.94 -7.71
N VAL A 192 -5.63 -19.30 -8.91
CA VAL A 192 -5.32 -20.61 -9.52
C VAL A 192 -3.84 -20.75 -9.77
N TRP A 193 -3.18 -19.72 -10.35
CA TRP A 193 -1.73 -19.73 -10.55
C TRP A 193 -0.94 -19.91 -9.24
N ALA A 194 -1.35 -19.24 -8.18
CA ALA A 194 -0.71 -19.37 -6.88
C ALA A 194 -0.88 -20.77 -6.31
N LEU A 195 -2.11 -21.32 -6.31
CA LEU A 195 -2.42 -22.61 -5.74
C LEU A 195 -1.91 -23.79 -6.58
N ALA A 196 -1.65 -23.62 -7.87
CA ALA A 196 -1.04 -24.62 -8.74
C ALA A 196 0.45 -24.86 -8.45
N GLY A 197 1.08 -24.02 -7.59
CA GLY A 197 2.49 -24.17 -7.23
C GLY A 197 2.78 -25.42 -6.41
N ARG A 198 3.75 -26.21 -6.82
CA ARG A 198 4.20 -27.37 -6.04
C ARG A 198 4.80 -26.87 -4.72
N GLY A 199 4.32 -27.39 -3.58
CA GLY A 199 4.78 -27.00 -2.24
C GLY A 199 4.25 -25.66 -1.71
N PHE A 200 3.47 -24.89 -2.49
CA PHE A 200 2.95 -23.60 -2.08
C PHE A 200 1.90 -23.69 -0.96
N ARG A 201 1.14 -24.77 -0.86
CA ARG A 201 -0.05 -24.92 0.01
C ARG A 201 0.29 -25.11 1.50
N SER A 202 1.39 -24.52 1.99
CA SER A 202 1.68 -24.46 3.43
C SER A 202 0.75 -23.47 4.13
N PHE A 203 0.49 -23.70 5.42
CA PHE A 203 -0.36 -22.80 6.21
C PHE A 203 0.12 -21.34 6.15
N ASP A 204 1.43 -21.10 6.26
CA ASP A 204 1.99 -19.74 6.27
C ASP A 204 1.85 -19.05 4.92
N ASN A 205 2.00 -19.76 3.80
CA ASN A 205 1.79 -19.20 2.48
C ASN A 205 0.31 -18.85 2.23
N LEU A 206 -0.61 -19.71 2.66
CA LEU A 206 -2.04 -19.45 2.56
C LEU A 206 -2.47 -18.30 3.48
N LEU A 207 -1.95 -18.28 4.72
CA LEU A 207 -2.21 -17.19 5.65
C LEU A 207 -1.68 -15.85 5.12
N GLY A 208 -0.47 -15.82 4.56
CA GLY A 208 0.12 -14.63 3.95
C GLY A 208 -0.68 -14.14 2.73
N GLY A 209 -1.13 -15.05 1.87
CA GLY A 209 -1.91 -14.67 0.70
C GLY A 209 -3.36 -14.30 1.04
N ILE A 210 -4.12 -15.23 1.62
CA ILE A 210 -5.54 -15.02 1.91
C ILE A 210 -5.72 -13.98 3.02
N GLY A 211 -4.97 -14.07 4.12
CA GLY A 211 -5.10 -13.17 5.26
C GLY A 211 -4.80 -11.71 4.88
N VAL A 212 -3.72 -11.47 4.14
CA VAL A 212 -3.40 -10.12 3.65
C VAL A 212 -4.47 -9.62 2.70
N GLY A 213 -4.92 -10.43 1.73
CA GLY A 213 -5.99 -10.04 0.80
C GLY A 213 -7.29 -9.68 1.51
N LEU A 214 -7.73 -10.49 2.48
CA LEU A 214 -8.94 -10.24 3.26
C LEU A 214 -8.83 -8.96 4.12
N ILE A 215 -7.68 -8.67 4.68
CA ILE A 215 -7.48 -7.42 5.44
C ILE A 215 -7.63 -6.19 4.52
N ILE A 216 -7.12 -6.24 3.29
CA ILE A 216 -7.34 -5.16 2.30
C ILE A 216 -8.83 -4.96 2.02
N VAL A 217 -9.59 -6.05 1.82
CA VAL A 217 -11.05 -6.01 1.60
C VAL A 217 -11.77 -5.44 2.83
N ALA A 218 -11.40 -5.90 4.03
CA ALA A 218 -11.96 -5.40 5.28
C ALA A 218 -11.69 -3.90 5.47
N MET A 219 -10.50 -3.41 5.10
CA MET A 219 -10.19 -1.98 5.15
C MET A 219 -11.02 -1.16 4.17
N TRP A 220 -11.30 -1.69 2.96
CA TRP A 220 -12.25 -1.06 2.03
C TRP A 220 -13.65 -0.96 2.64
N TYR A 221 -14.09 -2.00 3.33
CA TYR A 221 -15.38 -2.01 4.01
C TYR A 221 -15.41 -1.00 5.19
N VAL A 222 -14.35 -0.96 5.99
CA VAL A 222 -14.26 -0.02 7.13
C VAL A 222 -14.29 1.42 6.66
N SER A 223 -13.51 1.80 5.65
CA SER A 223 -13.46 3.20 5.20
C SER A 223 -14.66 3.57 4.31
N GLY A 224 -15.12 2.66 3.45
CA GLY A 224 -16.12 2.93 2.42
C GLY A 224 -17.56 2.65 2.83
N HIS A 225 -17.78 1.84 3.87
CA HIS A 225 -19.12 1.52 4.38
C HIS A 225 -19.32 2.00 5.81
N LEU A 226 -18.50 1.54 6.76
CA LEU A 226 -18.63 1.96 8.16
C LEU A 226 -18.30 3.43 8.36
N GLY A 227 -17.26 3.94 7.68
CA GLY A 227 -16.81 5.33 7.78
C GLY A 227 -17.49 6.28 6.81
N TYR A 228 -18.43 5.83 6.00
CA TYR A 228 -19.12 6.65 5.02
C TYR A 228 -20.30 7.40 5.64
N VAL A 229 -20.32 8.71 5.47
CA VAL A 229 -21.44 9.59 5.84
C VAL A 229 -21.86 10.32 4.57
N ALA A 230 -23.13 10.12 4.16
CA ALA A 230 -23.64 10.67 2.91
C ALA A 230 -23.68 12.20 2.92
N GLU A 231 -23.90 12.80 4.08
CA GLU A 231 -23.99 14.24 4.26
C GLU A 231 -23.45 14.62 5.65
N ASP A 232 -22.36 15.37 5.68
CA ASP A 232 -21.79 15.91 6.93
C ASP A 232 -22.70 17.06 7.40
N PRO A 233 -23.19 17.05 8.64
CA PRO A 233 -24.04 18.12 9.18
C PRO A 233 -23.46 19.54 9.09
N ASN A 234 -22.12 19.65 8.99
CA ASN A 234 -21.43 20.94 8.98
C ASN A 234 -21.14 21.46 7.55
N THR A 235 -20.77 20.55 6.62
CA THR A 235 -20.31 20.93 5.27
C THR A 235 -21.32 20.60 4.18
N LEU A 236 -22.33 19.75 4.47
CA LEU A 236 -23.32 19.23 3.52
C LEU A 236 -22.70 18.44 2.37
N GLU A 237 -21.45 17.97 2.55
CA GLU A 237 -20.71 17.16 1.58
C GLU A 237 -20.56 15.72 2.07
N GLU A 238 -20.27 14.80 1.14
CA GLU A 238 -19.93 13.43 1.49
C GLU A 238 -18.65 13.39 2.33
N LEU A 239 -18.64 12.58 3.37
CA LEU A 239 -17.50 12.44 4.27
C LEU A 239 -17.09 10.97 4.41
N PHE A 240 -15.79 10.72 4.28
CA PHE A 240 -15.16 9.46 4.68
C PHE A 240 -14.39 9.69 5.98
N MET A 241 -14.95 9.18 7.08
CA MET A 241 -14.46 9.43 8.44
C MET A 241 -13.00 9.02 8.62
N SER A 242 -12.23 9.93 9.23
CA SER A 242 -10.85 9.71 9.63
C SER A 242 -9.90 9.36 8.49
N THR A 243 -10.24 9.68 7.22
CA THR A 243 -9.33 9.56 6.09
C THR A 243 -8.51 10.84 5.91
N ASN A 244 -7.31 10.71 5.31
CA ASN A 244 -6.47 11.88 5.02
C ASN A 244 -6.79 12.52 3.67
N SER A 245 -7.33 11.75 2.74
CA SER A 245 -7.63 12.19 1.37
C SER A 245 -9.05 12.75 1.22
N GLY A 246 -9.91 12.60 2.21
CA GLY A 246 -11.35 12.87 2.10
C GLY A 246 -12.06 11.87 1.17
N ARG A 247 -11.42 10.75 0.83
CA ARG A 247 -11.92 9.69 -0.04
C ARG A 247 -11.83 8.34 0.65
N MET A 248 -12.47 7.32 0.08
CA MET A 248 -12.35 5.96 0.56
C MET A 248 -10.90 5.49 0.45
N GLU A 249 -10.35 4.96 1.54
CA GLU A 249 -8.97 4.50 1.67
C GLU A 249 -8.89 3.03 2.12
N SER A 250 -7.88 2.31 1.64
CA SER A 250 -7.41 1.05 2.21
C SER A 250 -5.94 1.19 2.55
N LEU A 251 -5.25 0.08 2.86
CA LEU A 251 -3.88 0.15 3.35
C LEU A 251 -2.91 0.71 2.29
N SER A 252 -2.14 1.69 2.70
CA SER A 252 -0.98 2.24 2.01
C SER A 252 0.05 2.68 3.05
N PHE A 253 1.36 2.64 2.71
CA PHE A 253 2.42 2.90 3.67
C PHE A 253 3.51 3.83 3.10
N VAL A 254 3.10 4.97 2.50
CA VAL A 254 4.01 6.08 2.16
C VAL A 254 3.47 7.38 2.72
N ALA A 255 2.30 7.84 2.25
CA ALA A 255 1.65 9.02 2.81
C ALA A 255 1.40 8.90 4.33
N PRO A 256 0.97 7.75 4.88
CA PRO A 256 0.86 7.55 6.33
C PRO A 256 2.15 7.78 7.12
N TYR A 257 3.33 7.51 6.55
CA TYR A 257 4.60 7.85 7.21
C TYR A 257 4.76 9.36 7.37
N ALA A 258 4.47 10.11 6.30
CA ALA A 258 4.51 11.56 6.32
C ALA A 258 3.52 12.14 7.34
N TYR A 259 2.29 11.65 7.34
CA TYR A 259 1.24 12.08 8.27
C TYR A 259 1.55 11.69 9.72
N THR A 260 2.18 10.54 9.94
CA THR A 260 2.61 10.13 11.29
C THR A 260 3.70 11.05 11.82
N LEU A 261 4.69 11.41 11.00
CA LEU A 261 5.72 12.37 11.40
C LEU A 261 5.13 13.77 11.62
N ASP A 262 4.25 14.24 10.75
CA ASP A 262 3.55 15.52 10.89
C ASP A 262 2.75 15.56 12.21
N TRP A 263 2.01 14.51 12.51
CA TRP A 263 1.25 14.39 13.75
C TRP A 263 2.13 14.35 14.99
N LEU A 264 3.27 13.65 14.95
CA LEU A 264 4.22 13.61 16.07
C LEU A 264 4.93 14.95 16.28
N MET A 265 5.31 15.64 15.21
CA MET A 265 5.98 16.94 15.30
C MET A 265 5.04 18.08 15.72
N MET A 266 3.79 18.02 15.27
CA MET A 266 2.77 19.04 15.51
C MET A 266 1.71 18.56 16.51
N PHE A 267 2.08 17.70 17.47
CA PHE A 267 1.15 17.06 18.41
C PHE A 267 0.31 18.06 19.23
N SER A 268 0.84 19.25 19.51
CA SER A 268 0.11 20.31 20.23
C SER A 268 -0.96 21.01 19.38
N ASP A 269 -0.95 20.84 18.06
CA ASP A 269 -1.95 21.42 17.17
C ASP A 269 -3.23 20.58 17.18
N LYS A 270 -4.32 21.14 17.70
CA LYS A 270 -5.64 20.48 17.80
C LYS A 270 -6.26 20.12 16.43
N SER A 271 -5.77 20.73 15.34
CA SER A 271 -6.21 20.38 13.98
C SER A 271 -5.66 19.05 13.49
N LYS A 272 -4.60 18.54 14.14
CA LYS A 272 -3.93 17.27 13.80
C LYS A 272 -4.63 16.12 14.53
N VAL A 273 -5.56 15.49 13.86
CA VAL A 273 -6.32 14.35 14.37
C VAL A 273 -5.73 13.03 13.91
N LEU A 274 -6.02 11.96 14.66
CA LEU A 274 -5.69 10.61 14.24
C LEU A 274 -6.52 10.21 13.02
N THR A 275 -5.84 9.57 12.06
CA THR A 275 -6.45 9.11 10.82
C THR A 275 -6.20 7.63 10.61
N ILE A 276 -6.94 7.01 9.68
CA ILE A 276 -6.75 5.61 9.26
C ILE A 276 -5.27 5.34 8.94
N GLY A 277 -4.61 6.25 8.21
CA GLY A 277 -3.20 6.10 7.85
C GLY A 277 -2.28 6.07 9.07
N ILE A 278 -2.41 7.03 10.00
CA ILE A 278 -1.58 7.11 11.21
C ILE A 278 -1.78 5.89 12.09
N VAL A 279 -3.04 5.52 12.34
CA VAL A 279 -3.39 4.35 13.16
C VAL A 279 -2.87 3.06 12.53
N SER A 280 -2.88 2.97 11.19
CA SER A 280 -2.34 1.81 10.46
C SER A 280 -0.83 1.63 10.70
N VAL A 281 -0.06 2.71 10.76
CA VAL A 281 1.37 2.65 11.07
C VAL A 281 1.61 2.05 12.46
N PHE A 282 0.93 2.58 13.48
CA PHE A 282 1.06 2.06 14.85
C PHE A 282 0.54 0.64 14.99
N GLY A 283 -0.59 0.30 14.35
CA GLY A 283 -1.16 -1.04 14.38
C GLY A 283 -0.20 -2.09 13.82
N VAL A 284 0.41 -1.83 12.66
CA VAL A 284 1.40 -2.75 12.05
C VAL A 284 2.62 -2.95 12.95
N ILE A 285 3.18 -1.87 13.50
CA ILE A 285 4.32 -1.96 14.41
C ILE A 285 3.95 -2.77 15.66
N ALA A 286 2.81 -2.49 16.29
CA ALA A 286 2.34 -3.18 17.49
C ALA A 286 2.10 -4.67 17.22
N GLY A 287 1.41 -5.02 16.13
CA GLY A 287 1.15 -6.41 15.76
C GLY A 287 2.42 -7.21 15.49
N ALA A 288 3.36 -6.62 14.77
CA ALA A 288 4.66 -7.24 14.52
C ALA A 288 5.49 -7.39 15.81
N ALA A 289 5.47 -6.38 16.69
CA ALA A 289 6.17 -6.40 17.97
C ALA A 289 5.63 -7.50 18.89
N VAL A 290 4.31 -7.57 19.06
CA VAL A 290 3.68 -8.59 19.92
C VAL A 290 4.00 -9.99 19.39
N TYR A 291 3.91 -10.20 18.07
CA TYR A 291 4.27 -11.48 17.46
C TYR A 291 5.75 -11.82 17.68
N ALA A 292 6.66 -10.86 17.44
CA ALA A 292 8.10 -11.07 17.60
C ALA A 292 8.50 -11.38 19.06
N LEU A 293 7.88 -10.70 20.02
CA LEU A 293 8.09 -10.95 21.45
C LEU A 293 7.54 -12.33 21.87
N ALA A 294 6.32 -12.67 21.43
CA ALA A 294 5.68 -13.94 21.74
C ALA A 294 6.47 -15.15 21.19
N THR A 295 7.06 -15.00 19.99
CA THR A 295 7.86 -16.05 19.35
C THR A 295 9.35 -15.97 19.67
N ARG A 296 9.76 -15.02 20.53
CA ARG A 296 11.17 -14.78 20.90
C ARG A 296 12.10 -14.50 19.71
N THR A 297 11.53 -13.91 18.64
CA THR A 297 12.28 -13.51 17.44
C THR A 297 12.67 -12.02 17.45
N PHE A 298 12.27 -11.29 18.49
CA PHE A 298 12.66 -9.89 18.70
C PHE A 298 14.18 -9.78 18.88
N ARG A 299 14.84 -8.93 18.06
CA ARG A 299 16.29 -8.69 18.14
C ARG A 299 16.62 -7.23 17.85
N TRP A 300 17.47 -6.63 18.68
CA TRP A 300 18.06 -5.34 18.36
C TRP A 300 19.05 -5.50 17.22
N GLU A 301 18.78 -4.87 16.09
CA GLU A 301 19.64 -4.89 14.91
C GLU A 301 20.04 -3.48 14.52
N GLY A 302 21.35 -3.16 14.56
CA GLY A 302 21.95 -1.90 14.18
C GLY A 302 22.66 -1.96 12.83
N PHE A 303 23.26 -0.83 12.40
CA PHE A 303 24.02 -0.75 11.17
C PHE A 303 25.38 -1.45 11.30
N GLY A 304 25.81 -2.11 10.21
CA GLY A 304 27.12 -2.77 10.14
C GLY A 304 28.26 -1.81 9.77
N ASN A 305 28.00 -0.86 8.87
CA ASN A 305 28.98 0.11 8.36
C ASN A 305 28.31 1.38 7.83
N ALA A 306 29.12 2.38 7.46
CA ALA A 306 28.62 3.66 6.95
C ALA A 306 27.89 3.53 5.59
N GLU A 307 28.30 2.59 4.76
CA GLU A 307 27.64 2.31 3.49
C GLU A 307 26.20 1.77 3.69
N ASP A 308 26.02 0.90 4.67
CA ASP A 308 24.70 0.38 5.05
C ASP A 308 23.78 1.52 5.51
N VAL A 309 24.29 2.49 6.30
CA VAL A 309 23.55 3.69 6.67
C VAL A 309 23.16 4.49 5.43
N ALA A 310 24.10 4.79 4.54
CA ALA A 310 23.85 5.60 3.34
C ALA A 310 22.81 4.93 2.42
N ASN A 311 22.90 3.61 2.22
CA ASN A 311 21.95 2.87 1.40
C ASN A 311 20.52 2.94 1.97
N HIS A 312 20.37 2.79 3.30
CA HIS A 312 19.06 2.88 3.95
C HIS A 312 18.49 4.31 3.89
N MET A 313 19.32 5.35 4.05
CA MET A 313 18.89 6.74 3.92
C MET A 313 18.44 7.06 2.49
N VAL A 314 19.29 6.78 1.50
CA VAL A 314 18.97 7.00 0.07
C VAL A 314 17.77 6.18 -0.36
N GLY A 315 17.70 4.91 0.06
CA GLY A 315 16.56 4.05 -0.18
C GLY A 315 15.26 4.62 0.41
N GLY A 316 15.30 5.14 1.65
CA GLY A 316 14.17 5.82 2.28
C GLY A 316 13.71 7.05 1.50
N ILE A 317 14.64 7.90 1.06
CA ILE A 317 14.35 9.10 0.26
C ILE A 317 13.68 8.71 -1.06
N LEU A 318 14.24 7.73 -1.79
CA LEU A 318 13.69 7.27 -3.06
C LEU A 318 12.30 6.64 -2.89
N MET A 319 12.08 5.86 -1.82
CA MET A 319 10.77 5.30 -1.51
C MET A 319 9.73 6.38 -1.17
N GLY A 320 10.12 7.41 -0.41
CA GLY A 320 9.21 8.48 -0.04
C GLY A 320 8.79 9.32 -1.24
N ALA A 321 9.77 9.81 -2.01
CA ALA A 321 9.53 10.60 -3.22
C ALA A 321 8.80 9.77 -4.29
N GLY A 322 9.28 8.55 -4.57
CA GLY A 322 8.71 7.66 -5.57
C GLY A 322 7.30 7.21 -5.20
N GLY A 323 7.06 6.85 -3.95
CA GLY A 323 5.77 6.37 -3.51
C GLY A 323 4.68 7.42 -3.50
N VAL A 324 4.99 8.68 -3.16
CA VAL A 324 4.04 9.79 -3.31
C VAL A 324 3.76 10.06 -4.78
N THR A 325 4.79 10.06 -5.62
CA THR A 325 4.64 10.26 -7.06
C THR A 325 3.80 9.18 -7.72
N ALA A 326 3.94 7.91 -7.28
CA ALA A 326 3.14 6.78 -7.74
C ALA A 326 1.79 6.64 -7.03
N LEU A 327 1.39 7.57 -6.14
CA LEU A 327 0.18 7.51 -5.32
C LEU A 327 0.10 6.27 -4.39
N GLY A 328 1.23 5.66 -4.05
CA GLY A 328 1.25 4.55 -3.09
C GLY A 328 2.51 3.70 -3.15
N CYS A 329 2.59 2.75 -2.21
CA CYS A 329 3.66 1.76 -2.09
C CYS A 329 3.26 0.42 -2.74
N THR A 330 4.06 -0.63 -2.51
CA THR A 330 3.71 -1.99 -2.94
C THR A 330 2.34 -2.46 -2.42
N VAL A 331 1.98 -2.15 -1.17
CA VAL A 331 0.66 -2.46 -0.62
C VAL A 331 -0.39 -1.51 -1.18
N GLY A 332 -0.14 -0.20 -1.18
CA GLY A 332 -1.08 0.80 -1.67
C GLY A 332 -1.43 0.62 -3.14
N GLN A 333 -0.44 0.48 -4.02
CA GLN A 333 -0.68 0.25 -5.45
C GLN A 333 -0.92 -1.23 -5.77
N GLY A 334 -0.05 -2.11 -5.26
CA GLY A 334 -0.07 -3.53 -5.65
C GLY A 334 -1.20 -4.36 -5.04
N LEU A 335 -1.76 -3.97 -3.90
CA LEU A 335 -2.92 -4.63 -3.29
C LEU A 335 -4.16 -3.74 -3.33
N SER A 336 -4.15 -2.59 -2.65
CA SER A 336 -5.32 -1.72 -2.55
C SER A 336 -5.73 -1.15 -3.91
N GLY A 337 -4.81 -0.55 -4.66
CA GLY A 337 -5.10 0.06 -5.96
C GLY A 337 -5.45 -0.97 -7.04
N VAL A 338 -4.68 -2.05 -7.15
CA VAL A 338 -4.96 -3.12 -8.12
C VAL A 338 -6.28 -3.83 -7.82
N SER A 339 -6.70 -3.94 -6.54
CA SER A 339 -8.01 -4.52 -6.19
C SER A 339 -9.20 -3.72 -6.71
N THR A 340 -9.03 -2.40 -6.95
CA THR A 340 -10.04 -1.55 -7.60
C THR A 340 -10.00 -1.61 -9.12
N LEU A 341 -9.06 -2.36 -9.70
CA LEU A 341 -8.81 -2.47 -11.15
C LEU A 341 -8.42 -1.14 -11.79
N ALA A 342 -7.78 -0.23 -11.05
CA ALA A 342 -7.31 1.06 -11.55
C ALA A 342 -6.09 0.87 -12.47
N ILE A 343 -6.14 1.42 -13.69
CA ILE A 343 -5.08 1.29 -14.70
C ILE A 343 -3.75 1.86 -14.18
N GLY A 344 -3.78 3.02 -13.51
CA GLY A 344 -2.60 3.63 -12.91
C GLY A 344 -1.91 2.74 -11.89
N SER A 345 -2.67 1.91 -11.17
CA SER A 345 -2.12 0.98 -10.17
C SER A 345 -1.36 -0.19 -10.81
N PHE A 346 -1.82 -0.70 -11.95
CA PHE A 346 -1.07 -1.71 -12.72
C PHE A 346 0.24 -1.14 -13.25
N ILE A 347 0.24 0.11 -13.77
CA ILE A 347 1.45 0.79 -14.26
C ILE A 347 2.43 1.02 -13.10
N ALA A 348 1.94 1.51 -11.96
CA ALA A 348 2.76 1.74 -10.77
C ALA A 348 3.38 0.43 -10.25
N LEU A 349 2.60 -0.64 -10.16
CA LEU A 349 3.10 -1.95 -9.74
C LEU A 349 4.17 -2.48 -10.69
N ALA A 350 3.95 -2.37 -12.00
CA ALA A 350 4.97 -2.74 -13.00
C ALA A 350 6.24 -1.91 -12.83
N GLY A 351 6.11 -0.59 -12.62
CA GLY A 351 7.24 0.29 -12.32
C GLY A 351 8.00 -0.13 -11.07
N ILE A 352 7.30 -0.46 -9.98
CA ILE A 352 7.90 -0.94 -8.72
C ILE A 352 8.70 -2.23 -8.94
N LEU A 353 8.12 -3.20 -9.64
CA LEU A 353 8.80 -4.47 -9.92
C LEU A 353 10.03 -4.26 -10.80
N LEU A 354 9.92 -3.47 -11.86
CA LEU A 354 11.06 -3.12 -12.74
C LEU A 354 12.15 -2.38 -11.98
N GLY A 355 11.80 -1.40 -11.15
CA GLY A 355 12.74 -0.66 -10.31
C GLY A 355 13.51 -1.58 -9.35
N ALA A 356 12.82 -2.56 -8.76
CA ALA A 356 13.47 -3.55 -7.89
C ALA A 356 14.44 -4.44 -8.66
N VAL A 357 14.06 -4.93 -9.85
CA VAL A 357 14.95 -5.75 -10.70
C VAL A 357 16.19 -4.96 -11.10
N LEU A 358 16.02 -3.68 -11.49
CA LEU A 358 17.15 -2.81 -11.83
C LEU A 358 18.08 -2.60 -10.64
N ALA A 359 17.54 -2.42 -9.44
CA ALA A 359 18.35 -2.26 -8.23
C ALA A 359 19.14 -3.52 -7.87
N PHE A 360 18.54 -4.72 -8.00
CA PHE A 360 19.28 -5.98 -7.81
C PHE A 360 20.41 -6.14 -8.83
N ARG A 361 20.16 -5.83 -10.11
CA ARG A 361 21.21 -5.85 -11.13
C ARG A 361 22.33 -4.84 -10.84
N TYR A 362 21.97 -3.64 -10.38
CA TYR A 362 22.95 -2.64 -9.96
C TYR A 362 23.81 -3.13 -8.79
N GLN A 363 23.21 -3.76 -7.77
CA GLN A 363 23.96 -4.32 -6.65
C GLN A 363 24.91 -5.43 -7.08
N MET A 364 24.48 -6.36 -7.95
CA MET A 364 25.34 -7.41 -8.50
C MET A 364 26.52 -6.82 -9.28
N TRP A 365 26.27 -5.89 -10.23
CA TRP A 365 27.30 -5.22 -10.99
C TRP A 365 28.33 -4.50 -10.11
N ARG A 366 27.85 -3.90 -9.00
CA ARG A 366 28.72 -3.22 -8.04
C ARG A 366 29.63 -4.21 -7.30
N LEU A 367 29.09 -5.35 -6.88
CA LEU A 367 29.87 -6.41 -6.22
C LEU A 367 30.95 -6.98 -7.12
N GLU A 368 30.66 -7.24 -8.40
CA GLU A 368 31.61 -7.73 -9.40
C GLU A 368 32.79 -6.78 -9.62
N ARG A 369 32.65 -5.48 -9.38
CA ARG A 369 33.72 -4.49 -9.51
C ARG A 369 34.57 -4.30 -8.25
N MET A 370 34.14 -4.83 -7.13
CA MET A 370 34.88 -4.78 -5.86
C MET A 370 35.74 -6.01 -5.64
N VAL A 371 35.55 -7.06 -6.43
CA VAL A 371 36.38 -8.27 -6.52
C VAL A 371 37.39 -8.11 -7.66
#